data_4a4eb8d6346e6cb99af5a585c525f492
#
_entry.id   4a4eb8d6346e6cb99af5a585c525f492
#
_cell.length_a   1.000
_cell.length_b   1.000
_cell.length_c   1.000
_cell.angle_alpha   90.00
_cell.angle_beta   90.00
_cell.angle_gamma   90.00
#
_symmetry.space_group_name_H-M   'P 1'
#
loop_
_entity.id
_entity.type
_entity.pdbx_description
1 polymer ?
#
loop_
_entity_poly.entity_id
_entity_poly.type
_entity_poly.pdbx_seq_one_letter_code
_entity_poly.pdbx_strand_id
1 'polypeptide(L)'
;VASLVITLLPIVNLAGAYVARFLDRRFFRNELTTVCFMFGLSFVAVFLLYLIGSLSVVLAAFLVAACTSSMLGANSMLLTFIPLSYSKIGRSSSITGFFDACSYLASAVSSPVIALVSENYGWDITVLSWCGVALAGALFAGIGIPLWKKGREKI
;
A
#
# COMPACT_ATOMS: atom_id res chain seq x y z
N VAL A 1 20.92 -16.48 0.77
CA VAL A 1 19.52 -16.32 0.33
C VAL A 1 18.94 -15.00 0.87
N ALA A 2 19.03 -14.72 2.17
CA ALA A 2 18.48 -13.49 2.77
C ALA A 2 19.03 -12.20 2.14
N SER A 3 20.35 -12.10 1.91
CA SER A 3 20.96 -10.92 1.30
C SER A 3 20.50 -10.68 -0.14
N LEU A 4 20.30 -11.73 -0.93
CA LEU A 4 19.75 -11.62 -2.28
C LEU A 4 18.30 -11.12 -2.26
N VAL A 5 17.46 -11.61 -1.32
CA VAL A 5 16.09 -11.15 -1.16
C VAL A 5 16.05 -9.66 -0.84
N ILE A 6 16.87 -9.19 0.12
CA ILE A 6 16.96 -7.78 0.51
C ILE A 6 17.40 -6.90 -0.67
N THR A 7 18.34 -7.37 -1.50
CA THR A 7 18.81 -6.60 -2.67
C THR A 7 17.79 -6.54 -3.80
N LEU A 8 17.02 -7.61 -4.01
CA LEU A 8 16.01 -7.68 -5.07
C LEU A 8 14.67 -7.01 -4.69
N LEU A 9 14.37 -6.93 -3.39
CA LEU A 9 13.11 -6.37 -2.91
C LEU A 9 12.79 -4.96 -3.44
N PRO A 10 13.74 -4.00 -3.48
CA PRO A 10 13.48 -2.67 -4.04
C PRO A 10 13.10 -2.71 -5.53
N ILE A 11 13.69 -3.62 -6.30
CA ILE A 11 13.39 -3.78 -7.74
C ILE A 11 11.97 -4.31 -7.92
N VAL A 12 11.59 -5.32 -7.14
CA VAL A 12 10.23 -5.89 -7.14
C VAL A 12 9.21 -4.84 -6.69
N ASN A 13 9.55 -4.06 -5.67
CA ASN A 13 8.70 -2.99 -5.17
C ASN A 13 8.47 -1.90 -6.24
N LEU A 14 9.51 -1.53 -6.99
CA LEU A 14 9.37 -0.59 -8.11
C LEU A 14 8.42 -1.13 -9.18
N ALA A 15 8.49 -2.42 -9.50
CA ALA A 15 7.55 -3.06 -10.41
C ALA A 15 6.10 -2.92 -9.95
N GLY A 16 5.83 -2.95 -8.64
CA GLY A 16 4.49 -2.73 -8.07
C GLY A 16 3.87 -1.39 -8.44
N ALA A 17 4.65 -0.32 -8.47
CA ALA A 17 4.17 1.00 -8.90
C ALA A 17 3.78 1.01 -10.39
N TYR A 18 4.56 0.35 -11.24
CA TYR A 18 4.22 0.20 -12.67
C TYR A 18 2.98 -0.67 -12.88
N VAL A 19 2.86 -1.78 -12.15
CA VAL A 19 1.68 -2.65 -12.19
C VAL A 19 0.44 -1.89 -11.75
N ALA A 20 0.49 -1.13 -10.66
CA ALA A 20 -0.61 -0.30 -10.20
C ALA A 20 -1.04 0.70 -11.30
N ARG A 21 -0.09 1.38 -11.93
CA ARG A 21 -0.36 2.32 -13.01
C ARG A 21 -0.96 1.64 -14.26
N PHE A 22 -0.44 0.47 -14.60
CA PHE A 22 -0.97 -0.33 -15.72
C PHE A 22 -2.41 -0.76 -15.46
N LEU A 23 -2.72 -1.28 -14.25
CA LEU A 23 -4.07 -1.67 -13.84
C LEU A 23 -5.03 -0.48 -13.86
N ASP A 24 -4.60 0.68 -13.37
CA ASP A 24 -5.40 1.89 -13.41
C ASP A 24 -5.79 2.27 -14.83
N ARG A 25 -4.81 2.36 -15.74
CA ARG A 25 -5.05 2.76 -17.13
C ARG A 25 -5.88 1.75 -17.92
N ARG A 26 -5.66 0.46 -17.70
CA ARG A 26 -6.24 -0.60 -18.53
C ARG A 26 -7.60 -1.06 -18.05
N PHE A 27 -7.79 -1.15 -16.72
CA PHE A 27 -8.97 -1.79 -16.14
C PHE A 27 -9.84 -0.83 -15.33
N PHE A 28 -9.29 -0.15 -14.35
CA PHE A 28 -10.10 0.57 -13.37
C PHE A 28 -10.43 2.01 -13.79
N ARG A 29 -9.51 2.68 -14.48
CA ARG A 29 -9.64 4.10 -14.87
C ARG A 29 -10.04 5.03 -13.71
N ASN A 30 -9.71 4.62 -12.48
CA ASN A 30 -10.05 5.31 -11.24
C ASN A 30 -8.95 5.00 -10.23
N GLU A 31 -8.19 5.99 -9.88
CA GLU A 31 -7.01 5.89 -9.02
C GLU A 31 -7.36 5.26 -7.66
N LEU A 32 -8.50 5.63 -7.06
CA LEU A 32 -8.90 5.13 -5.75
C LEU A 32 -9.39 3.68 -5.81
N THR A 33 -9.97 3.25 -6.92
CA THR A 33 -10.29 1.83 -7.15
C THR A 33 -9.03 0.99 -7.24
N THR A 34 -8.00 1.51 -7.90
CA THR A 34 -6.68 0.85 -7.97
C THR A 34 -6.04 0.75 -6.58
N VAL A 35 -6.11 1.82 -5.77
CA VAL A 35 -5.64 1.81 -4.38
C VAL A 35 -6.35 0.75 -3.56
N CYS A 36 -7.68 0.69 -3.63
CA CYS A 36 -8.49 -0.32 -2.93
C CYS A 36 -8.07 -1.75 -3.33
N PHE A 37 -7.87 -1.98 -4.63
CA PHE A 37 -7.42 -3.28 -5.14
C PHE A 37 -6.01 -3.64 -4.64
N MET A 38 -5.07 -2.70 -4.61
CA MET A 38 -3.71 -2.91 -4.12
C MET A 38 -3.69 -3.22 -2.62
N PHE A 39 -4.50 -2.53 -1.82
CA PHE A 39 -4.67 -2.86 -0.40
C PHE A 39 -5.28 -4.25 -0.21
N GLY A 40 -6.27 -4.63 -1.02
CA GLY A 40 -6.86 -5.97 -1.01
C GLY A 40 -5.83 -7.06 -1.35
N LEU A 41 -4.99 -6.83 -2.37
CA LEU A 41 -3.92 -7.76 -2.73
C LEU A 41 -2.89 -7.88 -1.61
N SER A 42 -2.51 -6.76 -0.99
CA SER A 42 -1.62 -6.76 0.17
C SER A 42 -2.22 -7.52 1.36
N PHE A 43 -3.51 -7.30 1.65
CA PHE A 43 -4.21 -8.05 2.70
C PHE A 43 -4.14 -9.57 2.46
N VAL A 44 -4.44 -10.02 1.25
CA VAL A 44 -4.35 -11.45 0.89
C VAL A 44 -2.92 -11.98 1.06
N ALA A 45 -1.91 -11.22 0.61
CA ALA A 45 -0.51 -11.63 0.72
C ALA A 45 -0.07 -11.75 2.20
N VAL A 46 -0.43 -10.79 3.06
CA VAL A 46 -0.09 -10.84 4.49
C VAL A 46 -0.89 -11.93 5.21
N PHE A 47 -2.15 -12.12 4.86
CA PHE A 47 -2.97 -13.19 5.43
C PHE A 47 -2.43 -14.59 5.08
N LEU A 48 -2.00 -14.78 3.83
CA LEU A 48 -1.32 -16.01 3.42
C LEU A 48 0.03 -16.18 4.13
N LEU A 49 0.78 -15.08 4.32
CA LEU A 49 2.02 -15.10 5.09
C LEU A 49 1.78 -15.57 6.52
N TYR A 50 0.71 -15.11 7.16
CA TYR A 50 0.33 -15.56 8.50
C TYR A 50 0.00 -17.06 8.53
N LEU A 51 -0.74 -17.59 7.54
CA LEU A 51 -1.19 -18.99 7.53
C LEU A 51 -0.08 -19.98 7.13
N ILE A 52 0.74 -19.65 6.15
CA ILE A 52 1.66 -20.61 5.50
C ILE A 52 3.11 -20.12 5.42
N GLY A 53 3.42 -18.95 5.94
CA GLY A 53 4.77 -18.37 5.88
C GLY A 53 5.84 -19.20 6.59
N SER A 54 5.46 -19.97 7.60
CA SER A 54 6.35 -20.88 8.34
C SER A 54 6.76 -22.13 7.55
N LEU A 55 6.05 -22.49 6.48
CA LEU A 55 6.32 -23.68 5.69
C LEU A 55 7.61 -23.60 4.86
N SER A 56 7.94 -22.40 4.35
CA SER A 56 9.11 -22.19 3.51
C SER A 56 9.57 -20.73 3.54
N VAL A 57 10.88 -20.54 3.76
CA VAL A 57 11.50 -19.21 3.73
C VAL A 57 11.36 -18.55 2.35
N VAL A 58 11.41 -19.32 1.27
CA VAL A 58 11.25 -18.80 -0.10
C VAL A 58 9.83 -18.32 -0.33
N LEU A 59 8.83 -19.09 0.15
CA LEU A 59 7.42 -18.70 0.06
C LEU A 59 7.14 -17.45 0.88
N ALA A 60 7.65 -17.37 2.11
CA ALA A 60 7.53 -16.18 2.95
C ALA A 60 8.14 -14.95 2.28
N ALA A 61 9.34 -15.08 1.72
CA ALA A 61 10.00 -13.99 0.99
C ALA A 61 9.18 -13.50 -0.21
N PHE A 62 8.58 -14.42 -0.96
CA PHE A 62 7.69 -14.07 -2.08
C PHE A 62 6.43 -13.34 -1.61
N LEU A 63 5.79 -13.79 -0.55
CA LEU A 63 4.59 -13.15 0.01
C LEU A 63 4.89 -11.75 0.57
N VAL A 64 6.03 -11.60 1.24
CA VAL A 64 6.51 -10.29 1.71
C VAL A 64 6.77 -9.36 0.53
N ALA A 65 7.43 -9.84 -0.53
CA ALA A 65 7.68 -9.06 -1.73
C ALA A 65 6.38 -8.63 -2.43
N ALA A 66 5.39 -9.53 -2.54
CA ALA A 66 4.08 -9.23 -3.10
C ALA A 66 3.32 -8.18 -2.26
N CYS A 67 3.36 -8.30 -0.93
CA CYS A 67 2.77 -7.34 0.00
C CYS A 67 3.40 -5.95 -0.16
N THR A 68 4.72 -5.85 -0.03
CA THR A 68 5.44 -4.57 -0.09
C THR A 68 5.34 -3.91 -1.45
N SER A 69 5.37 -4.70 -2.53
CA SER A 69 5.17 -4.24 -3.91
C SER A 69 3.76 -3.65 -4.11
N SER A 70 2.73 -4.32 -3.58
CA SER A 70 1.35 -3.84 -3.64
C SER A 70 1.16 -2.54 -2.84
N MET A 71 1.78 -2.45 -1.65
CA MET A 71 1.74 -1.24 -0.82
C MET A 71 2.44 -0.07 -1.51
N LEU A 72 3.59 -0.30 -2.16
CA LEU A 72 4.26 0.75 -2.93
C LEU A 72 3.44 1.19 -4.14
N GLY A 73 2.73 0.26 -4.78
CA GLY A 73 1.76 0.55 -5.83
C GLY A 73 0.64 1.47 -5.35
N ALA A 74 0.02 1.16 -4.20
CA ALA A 74 -1.00 2.00 -3.58
C ALA A 74 -0.45 3.39 -3.21
N ASN A 75 0.74 3.43 -2.60
CA ASN A 75 1.41 4.68 -2.23
C ASN A 75 1.69 5.57 -3.45
N SER A 76 2.17 5.00 -4.56
CA SER A 76 2.40 5.73 -5.81
C SER A 76 1.11 6.33 -6.38
N MET A 77 -0.02 5.63 -6.28
CA MET A 77 -1.32 6.17 -6.68
C MET A 77 -1.73 7.36 -5.82
N LEU A 78 -1.58 7.26 -4.51
CA LEU A 78 -1.96 8.31 -3.55
C LEU A 78 -1.06 9.55 -3.64
N LEU A 79 0.27 9.37 -3.67
CA LEU A 79 1.23 10.48 -3.60
C LEU A 79 1.55 11.11 -4.95
N THR A 80 1.35 10.38 -6.05
CA THR A 80 1.72 10.87 -7.38
C THR A 80 0.50 11.10 -8.27
N PHE A 81 -0.32 10.08 -8.48
CA PHE A 81 -1.34 10.16 -9.53
C PHE A 81 -2.61 10.90 -9.09
N ILE A 82 -3.01 10.80 -7.83
CA ILE A 82 -4.12 11.60 -7.29
C ILE A 82 -3.77 13.09 -7.31
N PRO A 83 -2.64 13.57 -6.75
CA PRO A 83 -2.26 14.97 -6.85
C PRO A 83 -2.10 15.47 -8.28
N LEU A 84 -1.58 14.63 -9.19
CA LEU A 84 -1.42 14.99 -10.59
C LEU A 84 -2.77 15.30 -11.28
N SER A 85 -3.86 14.68 -10.86
CA SER A 85 -5.20 14.99 -11.37
C SER A 85 -5.63 16.45 -11.09
N TYR A 86 -5.07 17.07 -10.03
CA TYR A 86 -5.32 18.47 -9.67
C TYR A 86 -4.33 19.46 -10.30
N SER A 87 -3.45 19.02 -11.18
CA SER A 87 -2.46 19.90 -11.83
C SER A 87 -3.11 20.99 -12.67
N LYS A 88 -4.25 20.70 -13.30
CA LYS A 88 -5.03 21.67 -14.11
C LYS A 88 -5.49 22.89 -13.31
N ILE A 89 -5.75 22.74 -12.02
CA ILE A 89 -6.19 23.82 -11.13
C ILE A 89 -5.04 24.38 -10.27
N GLY A 90 -3.79 24.00 -10.56
CA GLY A 90 -2.60 24.49 -9.88
C GLY A 90 -2.44 24.05 -8.42
N ARG A 91 -3.17 23.04 -7.94
CA ARG A 91 -3.18 22.59 -6.54
C ARG A 91 -2.42 21.27 -6.29
N SER A 92 -1.73 20.75 -7.27
CA SER A 92 -1.00 19.48 -7.17
C SER A 92 0.00 19.48 -6.00
N SER A 93 0.84 20.50 -5.88
CA SER A 93 1.86 20.59 -4.83
C SER A 93 1.29 20.60 -3.42
N SER A 94 0.19 21.35 -3.21
CA SER A 94 -0.47 21.43 -1.90
C SER A 94 -1.05 20.07 -1.48
N ILE A 95 -1.62 19.33 -2.43
CA ILE A 95 -2.20 18.01 -2.17
C ILE A 95 -1.11 16.98 -1.90
N THR A 96 -0.02 17.00 -2.69
CA THR A 96 1.15 16.15 -2.42
C THR A 96 1.71 16.41 -1.03
N GLY A 97 1.95 17.68 -0.68
CA GLY A 97 2.48 18.04 0.63
C GLY A 97 1.57 17.60 1.79
N PHE A 98 0.25 17.68 1.62
CA PHE A 98 -0.70 17.17 2.60
C PHE A 98 -0.60 15.65 2.79
N PHE A 99 -0.59 14.89 1.70
CA PHE A 99 -0.45 13.43 1.77
C PHE A 99 0.91 13.00 2.32
N ASP A 100 2.00 13.68 1.96
CA ASP A 100 3.33 13.43 2.51
C ASP A 100 3.36 13.69 4.02
N ALA A 101 2.80 14.81 4.48
CA ALA A 101 2.72 15.13 5.90
C ALA A 101 1.95 14.03 6.68
N CYS A 102 0.80 13.59 6.17
CA CYS A 102 0.04 12.50 6.76
C CYS A 102 0.85 11.19 6.80
N SER A 103 1.59 10.88 5.73
CA SER A 103 2.41 9.67 5.64
C SER A 103 3.56 9.69 6.65
N TYR A 104 4.25 10.82 6.80
CA TYR A 104 5.32 10.97 7.80
C TYR A 104 4.80 10.90 9.23
N LEU A 105 3.66 11.52 9.53
CA LEU A 105 3.02 11.41 10.85
C LEU A 105 2.62 9.96 11.14
N ALA A 106 2.01 9.28 10.18
CA ALA A 106 1.65 7.87 10.33
C ALA A 106 2.90 6.99 10.56
N SER A 107 3.99 7.24 9.84
CA SER A 107 5.26 6.52 10.02
C SER A 107 5.87 6.75 11.39
N ALA A 108 5.85 7.99 11.89
CA ALA A 108 6.37 8.35 13.20
C ALA A 108 5.61 7.63 14.33
N VAL A 109 4.31 7.45 14.18
CA VAL A 109 3.47 6.74 15.17
C VAL A 109 3.57 5.22 15.00
N SER A 110 3.58 4.71 13.77
CA SER A 110 3.54 3.26 13.53
C SER A 110 4.84 2.56 13.92
N SER A 111 6.00 3.19 13.74
CA SER A 111 7.29 2.57 14.05
C SER A 111 7.43 2.14 15.51
N PRO A 112 7.21 3.00 16.52
CA PRO A 112 7.27 2.59 17.92
C PRO A 112 6.14 1.62 18.31
N VAL A 113 4.95 1.77 17.72
CA VAL A 113 3.83 0.85 17.97
C VAL A 113 4.17 -0.56 17.50
N ILE A 114 4.72 -0.71 16.30
CA ILE A 114 5.14 -2.01 15.76
C ILE A 114 6.24 -2.63 16.63
N ALA A 115 7.22 -1.85 17.08
CA ALA A 115 8.26 -2.32 17.98
C ALA A 115 7.66 -2.85 19.30
N LEU A 116 6.80 -2.08 19.96
CA LEU A 116 6.12 -2.49 21.18
C LEU A 116 5.27 -3.75 21.00
N VAL A 117 4.55 -3.85 19.90
CA VAL A 117 3.72 -5.04 19.60
C VAL A 117 4.60 -6.26 19.37
N SER A 118 5.67 -6.14 18.61
CA SER A 118 6.57 -7.27 18.35
C SER A 118 7.32 -7.75 19.59
N GLU A 119 7.70 -6.84 20.48
CA GLU A 119 8.39 -7.17 21.73
C GLU A 119 7.46 -7.83 22.75
N ASN A 120 6.22 -7.34 22.91
CA ASN A 120 5.31 -7.82 23.93
C ASN A 120 4.45 -9.01 23.50
N TYR A 121 4.09 -9.11 22.23
CA TYR A 121 3.12 -10.09 21.70
C TYR A 121 3.68 -11.00 20.63
N GLY A 122 4.92 -10.76 20.19
CA GLY A 122 5.60 -11.58 19.18
C GLY A 122 5.21 -11.25 17.73
N TRP A 123 5.88 -11.94 16.80
CA TRP A 123 5.76 -11.67 15.38
C TRP A 123 4.42 -12.07 14.78
N ASP A 124 3.76 -13.11 15.30
CA ASP A 124 2.46 -13.56 14.77
C ASP A 124 1.39 -12.48 14.90
N ILE A 125 1.32 -11.83 16.08
CA ILE A 125 0.38 -10.75 16.33
C ILE A 125 0.78 -9.49 15.54
N THR A 126 2.07 -9.26 15.34
CA THR A 126 2.55 -8.17 14.51
C THR A 126 2.09 -8.33 13.04
N VAL A 127 2.24 -9.53 12.47
CA VAL A 127 1.75 -9.82 11.10
C VAL A 127 0.24 -9.69 11.03
N LEU A 128 -0.49 -10.16 12.04
CA LEU A 128 -1.95 -10.03 12.09
C LEU A 128 -2.38 -8.55 12.17
N SER A 129 -1.63 -7.70 12.88
CA SER A 129 -1.90 -6.25 12.92
C SER A 129 -1.74 -5.59 11.54
N TRP A 130 -0.77 -6.05 10.74
CA TRP A 130 -0.61 -5.59 9.35
C TRP A 130 -1.80 -5.99 8.47
N CYS A 131 -2.38 -7.18 8.68
CA CYS A 131 -3.64 -7.56 8.02
C CYS A 131 -4.76 -6.57 8.35
N GLY A 132 -4.89 -6.19 9.62
CA GLY A 132 -5.89 -5.21 10.06
C GLY A 132 -5.71 -3.85 9.39
N VAL A 133 -4.46 -3.36 9.31
CA VAL A 133 -4.15 -2.09 8.64
C VAL A 133 -4.44 -2.15 7.14
N ALA A 134 -4.06 -3.24 6.47
CA ALA A 134 -4.33 -3.42 5.04
C ALA A 134 -5.84 -3.48 4.75
N LEU A 135 -6.60 -4.19 5.58
CA LEU A 135 -8.06 -4.26 5.47
C LEU A 135 -8.71 -2.89 5.71
N ALA A 136 -8.29 -2.17 6.74
CA ALA A 136 -8.78 -0.82 7.01
C ALA A 136 -8.48 0.11 5.82
N GLY A 137 -7.27 0.07 5.26
CA GLY A 137 -6.90 0.83 4.06
C GLY A 137 -7.80 0.51 2.86
N ALA A 138 -8.09 -0.77 2.62
CA ALA A 138 -9.00 -1.20 1.55
C ALA A 138 -10.43 -0.66 1.77
N LEU A 139 -10.94 -0.73 2.99
CA LEU A 139 -12.29 -0.25 3.33
C LEU A 139 -12.40 1.27 3.17
N PHE A 140 -11.45 2.03 3.70
CA PHE A 140 -11.44 3.50 3.56
C PHE A 140 -11.30 3.93 2.10
N ALA A 141 -10.42 3.29 1.33
CA ALA A 141 -10.31 3.53 -0.10
C ALA A 141 -11.63 3.21 -0.83
N GLY A 142 -12.26 2.07 -0.50
CA GLY A 142 -13.55 1.65 -1.06
C GLY A 142 -14.67 2.65 -0.81
N ILE A 143 -14.81 3.14 0.43
CA ILE A 143 -15.79 4.17 0.80
C ILE A 143 -15.51 5.48 0.04
N GLY A 144 -14.25 5.80 -0.21
CA GLY A 144 -13.84 7.00 -0.93
C GLY A 144 -14.14 6.99 -2.44
N ILE A 145 -14.28 5.80 -3.07
CA ILE A 145 -14.47 5.67 -4.53
C ILE A 145 -15.63 6.54 -5.08
N PRO A 146 -16.85 6.48 -4.52
CA PRO A 146 -17.97 7.27 -5.05
C PRO A 146 -17.76 8.78 -4.86
N LEU A 147 -17.15 9.18 -3.76
CA LEU A 147 -16.81 10.58 -3.48
C LEU A 147 -15.76 11.10 -4.46
N TRP A 148 -14.76 10.29 -4.74
CA TRP A 148 -13.69 10.59 -5.70
C TRP A 148 -14.23 10.75 -7.12
N LYS A 149 -15.10 9.85 -7.58
CA LYS A 149 -15.74 9.97 -8.90
C LYS A 149 -16.49 11.28 -9.03
N LYS A 150 -17.32 11.62 -8.05
CA LYS A 150 -18.13 12.86 -8.06
C LYS A 150 -17.26 14.14 -7.99
N GLY A 151 -16.13 14.07 -7.26
CA GLY A 151 -15.18 15.17 -7.17
C GLY A 151 -14.43 15.41 -8.48
N ARG A 152 -14.06 14.33 -9.17
CA ARG A 152 -13.28 14.35 -10.41
C ARG A 152 -14.07 14.92 -11.61
N GLU A 153 -15.38 14.79 -11.62
CA GLU A 153 -16.25 15.40 -12.64
C GLU A 153 -16.27 16.94 -12.56
N LYS A 154 -15.79 17.52 -11.45
CA LYS A 154 -15.75 18.97 -11.22
C LYS A 154 -14.39 19.61 -11.47
N ILE A 155 -13.36 18.81 -11.83
CA ILE A 155 -11.98 19.22 -12.11
C ILE A 155 -11.70 19.14 -13.61
#